data_9da256b7fe726e93659833d58916619c
#
_entry.id   9da256b7fe726e93659833d58916619c
#
_cell.length_a   1.000
_cell.length_b   1.000
_cell.length_c   1.000
_cell.angle_alpha   90.00
_cell.angle_beta   90.00
_cell.angle_gamma   90.00
#
_symmetry.space_group_name_H-M   'P 1'
#
loop_
_entity.id
_entity.type
_entity.pdbx_description
1 polymer ?
#
loop_
_entity_poly.entity_id
_entity_poly.type
_entity_poly.pdbx_seq_one_letter_code
_entity_poly.pdbx_strand_id
1 'polypeptide(L)'
;MEVLETAVNEGKGVLLVGAHFAVLDLGGAFLAAHFDFDCIYRKSRNPVIDYISLRRREALYGLVIERSDMRTTVRQLRQFRTIWYAADQDNGRRHSVFAPFFGIPAATINVTSRLAKISGSPVIFMSHFRNELDCSWSVRLRRITDYPTGDEIADATLMNQVIEREILTDPSQYLWVHRRFKTMPDGTRKY
;
A
#
# COMPACT_ATOMS: atom_id res chain seq x y z
N MET A 1 2.50 -6.30 -15.96
CA MET A 1 1.28 -5.59 -16.39
C MET A 1 0.08 -6.54 -16.46
N GLU A 2 0.21 -7.70 -17.06
CA GLU A 2 -0.87 -8.71 -17.25
C GLU A 2 -1.74 -8.96 -15.98
N VAL A 3 -1.12 -9.09 -14.81
CA VAL A 3 -1.85 -9.30 -13.53
C VAL A 3 -2.81 -8.17 -13.22
N LEU A 4 -2.43 -6.92 -13.49
CA LEU A 4 -3.26 -5.75 -13.24
C LEU A 4 -4.35 -5.62 -14.29
N GLU A 5 -4.01 -5.82 -15.55
CA GLU A 5 -4.96 -5.82 -16.67
C GLU A 5 -6.04 -6.89 -16.50
N THR A 6 -5.64 -8.10 -16.10
CA THR A 6 -6.59 -9.19 -15.79
C THR A 6 -7.56 -8.79 -14.68
N ALA A 7 -7.05 -8.17 -13.60
CA ALA A 7 -7.91 -7.76 -12.49
C ALA A 7 -8.87 -6.63 -12.87
N VAL A 8 -8.44 -5.68 -13.70
CA VAL A 8 -9.30 -4.59 -14.20
C VAL A 8 -10.39 -5.16 -15.12
N ASN A 9 -10.06 -6.13 -15.95
CA ASN A 9 -11.00 -6.79 -16.87
C ASN A 9 -12.10 -7.61 -16.13
N GLU A 10 -11.95 -7.85 -14.83
CA GLU A 10 -13.03 -8.42 -14.00
C GLU A 10 -14.23 -7.47 -13.82
N GLY A 11 -14.12 -6.22 -14.30
CA GLY A 11 -15.19 -5.23 -14.17
C GLY A 11 -15.42 -4.78 -12.74
N LYS A 12 -14.35 -4.73 -11.95
CA LYS A 12 -14.32 -4.23 -10.56
C LYS A 12 -13.19 -3.24 -10.40
N GLY A 13 -13.30 -2.35 -9.41
CA GLY A 13 -12.16 -1.54 -8.99
C GLY A 13 -11.04 -2.42 -8.41
N VAL A 14 -9.82 -1.95 -8.46
CA VAL A 14 -8.65 -2.69 -7.97
C VAL A 14 -8.00 -1.98 -6.81
N LEU A 15 -7.72 -2.70 -5.73
CA LEU A 15 -6.85 -2.22 -4.65
C LEU A 15 -5.40 -2.58 -4.98
N LEU A 16 -4.63 -1.58 -5.35
CA LEU A 16 -3.20 -1.71 -5.58
C LEU A 16 -2.46 -1.31 -4.30
N VAL A 17 -1.95 -2.29 -3.57
CA VAL A 17 -1.34 -2.11 -2.25
C VAL A 17 0.17 -2.22 -2.37
N GLY A 18 0.90 -1.31 -1.76
CA GLY A 18 2.34 -1.34 -1.72
C GLY A 18 2.90 -1.21 -0.31
N ALA A 19 4.23 -1.11 -0.23
CA ALA A 19 4.98 -0.79 0.97
C ALA A 19 5.99 0.33 0.67
N HIS A 20 6.54 0.94 1.72
CA HIS A 20 7.51 2.02 1.56
C HIS A 20 8.90 1.45 1.24
N PHE A 21 9.16 1.17 -0.02
CA PHE A 21 10.52 0.94 -0.54
C PHE A 21 11.20 2.29 -0.83
N ALA A 22 12.53 2.30 -0.83
CA ALA A 22 13.32 3.53 -0.95
C ALA A 22 13.02 4.37 -2.21
N VAL A 23 12.50 3.74 -3.25
CA VAL A 23 12.22 4.36 -4.56
C VAL A 23 10.73 4.46 -4.88
N LEU A 24 9.90 4.59 -3.86
CA LEU A 24 8.46 4.59 -3.97
C LEU A 24 7.91 5.54 -5.04
N ASP A 25 8.38 6.79 -5.05
CA ASP A 25 7.92 7.81 -6.00
C ASP A 25 8.29 7.48 -7.46
N LEU A 26 9.44 6.82 -7.69
CA LEU A 26 9.84 6.37 -9.03
C LEU A 26 9.01 5.16 -9.47
N GLY A 27 8.82 4.17 -8.61
CA GLY A 27 7.98 3.01 -8.92
C GLY A 27 6.55 3.41 -9.29
N GLY A 28 5.98 4.38 -8.57
CA GLY A 28 4.68 4.96 -8.89
C GLY A 28 4.67 5.69 -10.23
N ALA A 29 5.69 6.49 -10.54
CA ALA A 29 5.79 7.21 -11.81
C ALA A 29 5.97 6.25 -13.00
N PHE A 30 6.76 5.17 -12.86
CA PHE A 30 6.89 4.15 -13.89
C PHE A 30 5.57 3.43 -14.15
N LEU A 31 4.83 3.08 -13.13
CA LEU A 31 3.52 2.47 -13.32
C LEU A 31 2.56 3.45 -13.99
N ALA A 32 2.53 4.71 -13.56
CA ALA A 32 1.65 5.75 -14.10
C ALA A 32 1.91 6.05 -15.60
N ALA A 33 3.12 5.82 -16.07
CA ALA A 33 3.45 5.95 -17.51
C ALA A 33 2.75 4.87 -18.38
N HIS A 34 2.25 3.80 -17.77
CA HIS A 34 1.65 2.66 -18.48
C HIS A 34 0.22 2.34 -18.06
N PHE A 35 -0.23 2.87 -16.91
CA PHE A 35 -1.51 2.51 -16.34
C PHE A 35 -2.09 3.64 -15.48
N ASP A 36 -3.35 3.98 -15.70
CA ASP A 36 -4.06 5.00 -14.91
C ASP A 36 -4.51 4.45 -13.56
N PHE A 37 -4.14 5.15 -12.48
CA PHE A 37 -4.63 4.84 -11.14
C PHE A 37 -4.72 6.09 -10.27
N ASP A 38 -5.57 5.99 -9.26
CA ASP A 38 -5.73 6.99 -8.22
C ASP A 38 -4.80 6.68 -7.05
N CYS A 39 -4.37 7.66 -6.27
CA CYS A 39 -3.53 7.39 -5.11
C CYS A 39 -4.09 7.98 -3.83
N ILE A 40 -3.93 7.23 -2.73
CA ILE A 40 -4.21 7.74 -1.39
C ILE A 40 -2.94 8.41 -0.86
N TYR A 41 -3.08 9.63 -0.35
CA TYR A 41 -1.97 10.35 0.25
C TYR A 41 -2.28 10.82 1.67
N ARG A 42 -1.23 11.09 2.40
CA ARG A 42 -1.30 11.71 3.70
C ARG A 42 -0.85 13.17 3.61
N LYS A 43 -1.70 14.09 4.03
CA LYS A 43 -1.38 15.52 4.14
C LYS A 43 -0.15 15.74 5.03
N SER A 44 0.82 16.50 4.52
CA SER A 44 2.00 16.90 5.29
C SER A 44 1.65 17.98 6.32
N ARG A 45 2.38 17.99 7.45
CA ARG A 45 2.27 19.08 8.43
C ARG A 45 2.87 20.40 7.92
N ASN A 46 3.87 20.32 7.06
CA ASN A 46 4.47 21.48 6.43
C ASN A 46 3.67 21.83 5.17
N PRO A 47 3.04 23.02 5.10
CA PRO A 47 2.17 23.38 3.98
C PRO A 47 2.91 23.51 2.65
N VAL A 48 4.18 23.87 2.65
CA VAL A 48 5.00 23.98 1.44
C VAL A 48 5.29 22.58 0.88
N ILE A 49 5.71 21.66 1.75
CA ILE A 49 5.95 20.25 1.35
C ILE A 49 4.64 19.62 0.89
N ASP A 50 3.54 19.90 1.58
CA ASP A 50 2.22 19.38 1.19
C ASP A 50 1.83 19.86 -0.21
N TYR A 51 1.93 21.15 -0.46
CA TYR A 51 1.63 21.74 -1.77
C TYR A 51 2.45 21.13 -2.90
N ILE A 52 3.77 21.05 -2.73
CA ILE A 52 4.67 20.47 -3.75
C ILE A 52 4.35 19.01 -3.98
N SER A 53 4.19 18.23 -2.90
CA SER A 53 3.90 16.79 -3.00
C SER A 53 2.54 16.52 -3.64
N LEU A 54 1.52 17.30 -3.30
CA LEU A 54 0.19 17.17 -3.88
C LEU A 54 0.22 17.47 -5.39
N ARG A 55 0.82 18.60 -5.79
CA ARG A 55 0.92 18.99 -7.19
C ARG A 55 1.67 17.97 -8.05
N ARG A 56 2.74 17.39 -7.51
CA ARG A 56 3.46 16.31 -8.22
C ARG A 56 2.60 15.07 -8.40
N ARG A 57 1.83 14.70 -7.37
CA ARG A 57 0.93 13.55 -7.46
C ARG A 57 -0.23 13.80 -8.42
N GLU A 58 -0.84 14.98 -8.37
CA GLU A 58 -1.89 15.38 -9.32
C GLU A 58 -1.42 15.39 -10.79
N ALA A 59 -0.14 15.63 -11.03
CA ALA A 59 0.44 15.60 -12.37
C ALA A 59 0.77 14.18 -12.87
N LEU A 60 0.91 13.20 -11.97
CA LEU A 60 1.32 11.83 -12.30
C LEU A 60 0.16 10.83 -12.25
N TYR A 61 -0.78 11.04 -11.33
CA TYR A 61 -1.85 10.08 -11.04
C TYR A 61 -3.20 10.67 -11.41
N GLY A 62 -4.23 9.84 -11.45
CA GLY A 62 -5.60 10.30 -11.61
C GLY A 62 -6.07 11.16 -10.43
N LEU A 63 -6.97 10.65 -9.60
CA LEU A 63 -7.40 11.36 -8.42
C LEU A 63 -6.44 11.14 -7.24
N VAL A 64 -6.06 12.21 -6.56
CA VAL A 64 -5.27 12.16 -5.32
C VAL A 64 -6.23 12.28 -4.14
N ILE A 65 -6.41 11.20 -3.39
CA ILE A 65 -7.42 11.10 -2.32
C ILE A 65 -6.74 11.23 -0.96
N GLU A 66 -7.17 12.17 -0.13
CA GLU A 66 -6.67 12.26 1.24
C GLU A 66 -7.11 11.02 2.03
N ARG A 67 -6.21 10.44 2.82
CA ARG A 67 -6.38 9.15 3.50
C ARG A 67 -7.59 9.05 4.44
N SER A 68 -8.11 10.16 4.94
CA SER A 68 -9.32 10.20 5.76
C SER A 68 -10.61 10.15 4.93
N ASP A 69 -10.54 10.43 3.63
CA ASP A 69 -11.70 10.41 2.73
C ASP A 69 -12.00 9.00 2.21
N MET A 70 -12.43 8.16 3.13
CA MET A 70 -12.82 6.78 2.84
C MET A 70 -14.07 6.70 1.93
N ARG A 71 -14.94 7.73 1.95
CA ARG A 71 -16.13 7.76 1.09
C ARG A 71 -15.75 7.88 -0.38
N THR A 72 -14.85 8.80 -0.69
CA THR A 72 -14.34 8.94 -2.06
C THR A 72 -13.59 7.69 -2.48
N THR A 73 -12.75 7.10 -1.62
CA THR A 73 -12.05 5.84 -1.90
C THR A 73 -13.01 4.72 -2.31
N VAL A 74 -14.06 4.47 -1.51
CA VAL A 74 -15.07 3.43 -1.83
C VAL A 74 -15.84 3.77 -3.10
N ARG A 75 -16.19 5.04 -3.31
CA ARG A 75 -16.89 5.48 -4.52
C ARG A 75 -16.05 5.22 -5.77
N GLN A 76 -14.76 5.57 -5.77
CA GLN A 76 -13.86 5.35 -6.91
C GLN A 76 -13.67 3.84 -7.19
N LEU A 77 -13.50 3.01 -6.17
CA LEU A 77 -13.46 1.55 -6.35
C LEU A 77 -14.74 1.01 -7.01
N ARG A 78 -15.91 1.52 -6.61
CA ARG A 78 -17.20 1.14 -7.22
C ARG A 78 -17.39 1.68 -8.64
N GLN A 79 -16.62 2.69 -9.03
CA GLN A 79 -16.51 3.21 -10.39
C GLN A 79 -15.40 2.53 -11.20
N PHE A 80 -14.97 1.35 -10.75
CA PHE A 80 -13.96 0.51 -11.41
C PHE A 80 -12.55 1.13 -11.49
N ARG A 81 -12.25 2.12 -10.64
CA ARG A 81 -10.93 2.74 -10.58
C ARG A 81 -9.94 1.84 -9.83
N THR A 82 -8.68 1.89 -10.23
CA THR A 82 -7.57 1.32 -9.46
C THR A 82 -7.08 2.34 -8.45
N ILE A 83 -6.95 1.97 -7.19
CA ILE A 83 -6.49 2.87 -6.13
C ILE A 83 -5.24 2.30 -5.46
N TRP A 84 -4.17 3.07 -5.49
CA TRP A 84 -2.92 2.73 -4.83
C TRP A 84 -2.80 3.35 -3.44
N TYR A 85 -2.23 2.57 -2.51
CA TYR A 85 -1.77 3.07 -1.22
C TYR A 85 -0.75 2.11 -0.58
N ALA A 86 0.03 2.62 0.41
CA ALA A 86 0.98 1.82 1.17
C ALA A 86 0.39 1.38 2.52
N ALA A 87 0.50 0.09 2.85
CA ALA A 87 -0.15 -0.54 4.00
C ALA A 87 0.79 -0.88 5.17
N ASP A 88 2.08 -0.60 5.06
CA ASP A 88 3.15 -1.10 5.94
C ASP A 88 3.46 -0.24 7.17
N GLN A 89 2.83 0.94 7.32
CA GLN A 89 3.15 1.84 8.42
C GLN A 89 2.30 1.59 9.67
N ASP A 90 2.94 1.75 10.83
CA ASP A 90 2.27 1.78 12.12
C ASP A 90 1.49 3.11 12.29
N ASN A 91 0.17 3.02 12.27
CA ASN A 91 -0.74 4.16 12.45
C ASN A 91 -1.31 4.26 13.87
N GLY A 92 -0.73 3.52 14.82
CA GLY A 92 -1.18 3.46 16.21
C GLY A 92 -2.31 2.46 16.43
N ARG A 93 -2.71 2.31 17.67
CA ARG A 93 -3.62 1.26 18.16
C ARG A 93 -5.05 1.38 17.60
N ARG A 94 -5.54 2.61 17.41
CA ARG A 94 -6.98 2.88 17.15
C ARG A 94 -7.53 2.25 15.87
N HIS A 95 -6.68 2.09 14.84
CA HIS A 95 -7.08 1.62 13.50
C HIS A 95 -6.27 0.41 13.05
N SER A 96 -5.74 -0.34 14.01
CA SER A 96 -4.85 -1.47 13.73
C SER A 96 -5.25 -2.68 14.57
N VAL A 97 -4.96 -3.84 14.02
CA VAL A 97 -4.86 -5.09 14.76
C VAL A 97 -3.39 -5.42 14.97
N PHE A 98 -3.08 -6.27 15.93
CA PHE A 98 -1.71 -6.76 16.11
C PHE A 98 -1.53 -8.06 15.37
N ALA A 99 -0.67 -8.02 14.36
CA ALA A 99 -0.33 -9.18 13.54
C ALA A 99 1.20 -9.34 13.48
N PRO A 100 1.72 -10.56 13.34
CA PRO A 100 3.15 -10.78 13.23
C PRO A 100 3.75 -10.01 12.03
N PHE A 101 4.91 -9.39 12.26
CA PHE A 101 5.78 -8.86 11.23
C PHE A 101 7.21 -9.23 11.59
N PHE A 102 7.85 -10.10 10.80
CA PHE A 102 9.11 -10.79 11.15
C PHE A 102 9.03 -11.45 12.54
N GLY A 103 7.93 -12.13 12.82
CA GLY A 103 7.70 -12.83 14.09
C GLY A 103 7.38 -11.94 15.29
N ILE A 104 7.39 -10.62 15.15
CA ILE A 104 7.11 -9.66 16.23
C ILE A 104 5.71 -9.06 16.03
N PRO A 105 4.85 -9.02 17.07
CA PRO A 105 3.57 -8.36 16.97
C PRO A 105 3.73 -6.89 16.60
N ALA A 106 3.10 -6.48 15.49
CA ALA A 106 3.16 -5.12 14.98
C ALA A 106 1.75 -4.58 14.72
N ALA A 107 1.51 -3.32 15.07
CA ALA A 107 0.26 -2.66 14.78
C ALA A 107 0.08 -2.53 13.26
N THR A 108 -0.86 -3.28 12.69
CA THR A 108 -1.11 -3.40 11.26
C THR A 108 -2.50 -2.90 10.93
N ILE A 109 -2.61 -2.01 9.96
CA ILE A 109 -3.91 -1.46 9.54
C ILE A 109 -4.77 -2.54 8.87
N ASN A 110 -6.07 -2.55 9.19
CA ASN A 110 -7.05 -3.47 8.59
C ASN A 110 -7.87 -2.81 7.46
N VAL A 111 -7.44 -1.64 7.02
CA VAL A 111 -8.15 -0.87 5.97
C VAL A 111 -8.21 -1.63 4.65
N THR A 112 -7.17 -2.40 4.29
CA THR A 112 -7.14 -3.19 3.06
C THR A 112 -8.27 -4.19 2.99
N SER A 113 -8.42 -5.02 4.02
CA SER A 113 -9.47 -6.04 4.08
C SER A 113 -10.87 -5.44 4.10
N ARG A 114 -11.04 -4.34 4.83
CA ARG A 114 -12.31 -3.62 4.88
C ARG A 114 -12.70 -3.02 3.53
N LEU A 115 -11.75 -2.37 2.83
CA LEU A 115 -11.99 -1.83 1.49
C LEU A 115 -12.31 -2.95 0.49
N ALA A 116 -11.51 -4.02 0.49
CA ALA A 116 -11.74 -5.19 -0.38
C ALA A 116 -13.12 -5.80 -0.15
N LYS A 117 -13.53 -5.96 1.12
CA LYS A 117 -14.84 -6.48 1.49
C LYS A 117 -16.01 -5.58 1.02
N ILE A 118 -15.90 -4.26 1.21
CA ILE A 118 -16.97 -3.30 0.89
C ILE A 118 -17.10 -3.09 -0.62
N SER A 119 -16.00 -3.11 -1.36
CA SER A 119 -15.98 -2.86 -2.81
C SER A 119 -16.04 -4.13 -3.66
N GLY A 120 -15.69 -5.29 -3.10
CA GLY A 120 -15.48 -6.52 -3.85
C GLY A 120 -14.25 -6.49 -4.75
N SER A 121 -13.35 -5.52 -4.51
CA SER A 121 -12.15 -5.30 -5.33
C SER A 121 -11.10 -6.38 -5.11
N PRO A 122 -10.49 -6.93 -6.19
CA PRO A 122 -9.28 -7.72 -6.05
C PRO A 122 -8.14 -6.87 -5.48
N VAL A 123 -7.25 -7.52 -4.74
CA VAL A 123 -6.08 -6.89 -4.14
C VAL A 123 -4.82 -7.34 -4.87
N ILE A 124 -4.05 -6.38 -5.35
CA ILE A 124 -2.76 -6.60 -6.00
C ILE A 124 -1.69 -5.92 -5.17
N PHE A 125 -0.65 -6.64 -4.82
CA PHE A 125 0.53 -6.07 -4.17
C PHE A 125 1.52 -5.58 -5.24
N MET A 126 2.03 -4.38 -5.04
CA MET A 126 3.04 -3.73 -5.86
C MET A 126 4.32 -3.55 -5.06
N SER A 127 5.41 -4.12 -5.54
CA SER A 127 6.76 -3.81 -5.09
C SER A 127 7.62 -3.29 -6.25
N HIS A 128 8.68 -2.59 -5.91
CA HIS A 128 9.58 -2.01 -6.90
C HIS A 128 11.01 -2.00 -6.36
N PHE A 129 11.96 -2.31 -7.24
CA PHE A 129 13.37 -2.45 -6.89
C PHE A 129 14.25 -1.83 -7.96
N ARG A 130 15.37 -1.28 -7.53
CA ARG A 130 16.49 -0.92 -8.38
C ARG A 130 17.45 -2.11 -8.46
N ASN A 131 17.85 -2.48 -9.65
CA ASN A 131 18.95 -3.41 -9.85
C ASN A 131 20.28 -2.64 -9.82
N GLU A 132 21.15 -2.97 -8.89
CA GLU A 132 22.44 -2.26 -8.73
C GLU A 132 23.42 -2.59 -9.86
N LEU A 133 23.32 -3.77 -10.49
CA LEU A 133 24.27 -4.22 -11.51
C LEU A 133 24.14 -3.44 -12.82
N ASP A 134 22.91 -3.19 -13.26
CA ASP A 134 22.63 -2.55 -14.54
C ASP A 134 21.85 -1.23 -14.39
N CYS A 135 21.64 -0.79 -13.16
CA CYS A 135 20.85 0.40 -12.82
C CYS A 135 19.42 0.38 -13.37
N SER A 136 18.90 -0.78 -13.78
CA SER A 136 17.52 -0.93 -14.22
C SER A 136 16.55 -0.88 -13.02
N TRP A 137 15.27 -0.70 -13.33
CA TRP A 137 14.20 -0.66 -12.35
C TRP A 137 13.17 -1.71 -12.69
N SER A 138 12.66 -2.37 -11.68
CA SER A 138 11.57 -3.34 -11.83
C SER A 138 10.39 -3.00 -10.95
N VAL A 139 9.18 -3.12 -11.52
CA VAL A 139 7.92 -3.12 -10.78
C VAL A 139 7.36 -4.53 -10.84
N ARG A 140 7.03 -5.09 -9.68
CA ARG A 140 6.44 -6.41 -9.54
C ARG A 140 5.00 -6.26 -9.07
N LEU A 141 4.09 -6.95 -9.73
CA LEU A 141 2.67 -6.98 -9.40
C LEU A 141 2.28 -8.42 -9.07
N ARG A 142 1.68 -8.61 -7.90
CA ARG A 142 1.23 -9.93 -7.42
C ARG A 142 -0.18 -9.84 -6.91
N ARG A 143 -1.08 -10.64 -7.44
CA ARG A 143 -2.43 -10.79 -6.90
C ARG A 143 -2.37 -11.50 -5.54
N ILE A 144 -3.08 -10.98 -4.56
CA ILE A 144 -3.31 -11.66 -3.28
C ILE A 144 -4.60 -12.45 -3.43
N THR A 145 -4.48 -13.79 -3.40
CA THR A 145 -5.62 -14.71 -3.45
C THR A 145 -6.19 -14.95 -2.06
N ASP A 146 -7.44 -15.39 -1.99
CA ASP A 146 -8.15 -15.72 -0.74
C ASP A 146 -8.18 -14.55 0.26
N TYR A 147 -8.30 -13.33 -0.26
CA TYR A 147 -8.32 -12.09 0.50
C TYR A 147 -9.51 -11.21 0.09
N PRO A 148 -10.29 -10.65 1.04
CA PRO A 148 -10.16 -10.83 2.49
C PRO A 148 -10.74 -12.18 2.97
N THR A 149 -10.14 -12.75 4.01
CA THR A 149 -10.60 -14.01 4.64
C THR A 149 -11.87 -13.83 5.48
N GLY A 150 -12.10 -12.60 5.95
CA GLY A 150 -13.16 -12.25 6.90
C GLY A 150 -12.68 -12.16 8.34
N ASP A 151 -11.44 -12.60 8.66
CA ASP A 151 -10.77 -12.39 9.93
C ASP A 151 -9.72 -11.29 9.80
N GLU A 152 -9.89 -10.21 10.54
CA GLU A 152 -9.01 -9.03 10.45
C GLU A 152 -7.55 -9.33 10.85
N ILE A 153 -7.32 -10.26 11.78
CA ILE A 153 -5.97 -10.65 12.21
C ILE A 153 -5.32 -11.55 11.14
N ALA A 154 -6.07 -12.51 10.60
CA ALA A 154 -5.60 -13.34 9.50
C ALA A 154 -5.27 -12.51 8.26
N ASP A 155 -6.12 -11.56 7.90
CA ASP A 155 -5.91 -10.63 6.79
C ASP A 155 -4.66 -9.77 6.98
N ALA A 156 -4.48 -9.19 8.18
CA ALA A 156 -3.30 -8.40 8.51
C ALA A 156 -2.02 -9.26 8.51
N THR A 157 -2.11 -10.51 8.99
CA THR A 157 -1.00 -11.46 8.98
C THR A 157 -0.60 -11.80 7.55
N LEU A 158 -1.56 -12.11 6.69
CA LEU A 158 -1.31 -12.39 5.27
C LEU A 158 -0.65 -11.20 4.57
N MET A 159 -1.16 -9.97 4.82
CA MET A 159 -0.57 -8.75 4.25
C MET A 159 0.87 -8.56 4.73
N ASN A 160 1.14 -8.72 6.02
CA ASN A 160 2.49 -8.65 6.56
C ASN A 160 3.42 -9.68 5.91
N GLN A 161 2.98 -10.94 5.74
CA GLN A 161 3.76 -11.98 5.07
C GLN A 161 4.09 -11.65 3.61
N VAL A 162 3.15 -11.02 2.89
CA VAL A 162 3.40 -10.53 1.53
C VAL A 162 4.49 -9.45 1.54
N ILE A 163 4.39 -8.48 2.45
CA ILE A 163 5.39 -7.41 2.61
C ILE A 163 6.76 -7.98 3.00
N GLU A 164 6.82 -8.89 3.97
CA GLU A 164 8.05 -9.56 4.41
C GLU A 164 8.75 -10.27 3.25
N ARG A 165 7.99 -11.00 2.44
CA ARG A 165 8.53 -11.72 1.28
C ARG A 165 9.19 -10.76 0.28
N GLU A 166 8.54 -9.64 0.02
CA GLU A 166 9.11 -8.64 -0.89
C GLU A 166 10.33 -7.93 -0.27
N ILE A 167 10.30 -7.64 1.04
CA ILE A 167 11.48 -7.09 1.74
C ILE A 167 12.67 -8.05 1.66
N LEU A 168 12.45 -9.35 1.84
CA LEU A 168 13.51 -10.35 1.77
C LEU A 168 14.14 -10.51 0.37
N THR A 169 13.51 -9.97 -0.68
CA THR A 169 14.13 -9.90 -2.01
C THR A 169 15.35 -8.99 -2.02
N ASP A 170 15.23 -7.82 -1.37
CA ASP A 170 16.32 -6.87 -1.16
C ASP A 170 16.03 -6.02 0.09
N PRO A 171 16.49 -6.47 1.26
CA PRO A 171 16.22 -5.77 2.52
C PRO A 171 16.79 -4.35 2.57
N SER A 172 17.83 -4.05 1.79
CA SER A 172 18.46 -2.72 1.77
C SER A 172 17.53 -1.65 1.18
N GLN A 173 16.58 -2.03 0.35
CA GLN A 173 15.66 -1.11 -0.33
C GLN A 173 14.36 -0.85 0.43
N TYR A 174 14.17 -1.45 1.60
CA TYR A 174 13.01 -1.13 2.44
C TYR A 174 13.29 0.08 3.35
N LEU A 175 12.26 0.91 3.57
CA LEU A 175 12.38 2.14 4.36
C LEU A 175 12.38 1.85 5.87
N TRP A 176 13.49 1.32 6.40
CA TRP A 176 13.65 0.94 7.80
C TRP A 176 13.58 2.11 8.80
N VAL A 177 13.72 3.35 8.36
CA VAL A 177 13.62 4.55 9.23
C VAL A 177 12.21 4.72 9.81
N HIS A 178 11.19 4.06 9.23
CA HIS A 178 9.87 4.00 9.82
C HIS A 178 9.88 3.09 11.06
N ARG A 179 9.43 3.64 12.19
CA ARG A 179 9.34 2.89 13.46
C ARG A 179 8.18 1.90 13.43
N ARG A 180 8.36 0.76 12.75
CA ARG A 180 7.31 -0.23 12.49
C ARG A 180 6.74 -0.87 13.75
N PHE A 181 7.51 -0.93 14.83
CA PHE A 181 7.17 -1.54 16.10
C PHE A 181 6.96 -0.52 17.24
N LYS A 182 6.64 0.74 16.92
CA LYS A 182 6.48 1.78 17.94
C LYS A 182 5.24 1.55 18.82
N THR A 183 4.21 0.88 18.33
CA THR A 183 2.98 0.57 19.06
C THR A 183 2.95 -0.91 19.39
N MET A 184 3.11 -1.25 20.68
CA MET A 184 3.14 -2.63 21.14
C MET A 184 1.79 -3.05 21.76
N PRO A 185 1.45 -4.37 21.77
CA PRO A 185 0.20 -4.87 22.35
C PRO A 185 0.01 -4.52 23.83
N ASP A 186 1.08 -4.48 24.60
CA ASP A 186 1.10 -4.16 26.04
C ASP A 186 1.07 -2.66 26.35
N GLY A 187 1.09 -1.81 25.31
CA GLY A 187 1.11 -0.36 25.45
C GLY A 187 2.51 0.24 25.63
N THR A 188 3.54 -0.58 25.69
CA THR A 188 4.94 -0.11 25.73
C THR A 188 5.36 0.49 24.38
N ARG A 189 6.47 1.21 24.38
CA ARG A 189 7.13 1.70 23.16
C ARG A 189 8.52 1.08 23.08
N LYS A 190 8.87 0.51 21.95
CA LYS A 190 10.21 -0.06 21.74
C LYS A 190 11.29 0.99 21.47
N TYR A 191 10.93 2.22 21.09
CA TYR A 191 11.84 3.35 20.82
C TYR A 191 11.15 4.69 21.03
#